data_7bdd8286644a60b3fcfca5b83ef10337
#
_entry.id   7bdd8286644a60b3fcfca5b83ef10337
#
_cell.length_a   1.000
_cell.length_b   1.000
_cell.length_c   1.000
_cell.angle_alpha   90.00
_cell.angle_beta   90.00
_cell.angle_gamma   90.00
#
_symmetry.space_group_name_H-M   'P 1'
#
loop_
_entity.id
_entity.type
_entity.pdbx_description
1 polymer ?
#
loop_
_entity_poly.entity_id
_entity_poly.type
_entity_poly.pdbx_seq_one_letter_code
_entity_poly.pdbx_strand_id
1 'polypeptide(L)'
;AKLPKRLQRMVAQTRSMTIVTTRTEAEALLLEAQLIKRFRPAYNVLLRDDKSFPFILLREDHAFPRIQKHRGARRIKGQYYGPFASAGSVTRTLNALQKLFLLRSCSDSFFENRTRPCLLFQIKRCSAPCVGRITEDEYGELVDDAKAFLAGKSTNVQSRLAKLMAQAAERQD
;
A
#
# COMPACT_ATOMS: atom_id res chain seq x y z
N ALA A 1 0.30 -28.32 -30.91
CA ALA A 1 1.47 -27.44 -30.79
C ALA A 1 2.54 -28.17 -29.99
N LYS A 2 3.80 -28.27 -30.47
CA LYS A 2 4.91 -28.86 -29.73
C LYS A 2 5.31 -27.96 -28.55
N LEU A 3 5.29 -28.49 -27.34
CA LEU A 3 5.78 -27.79 -26.16
C LEU A 3 7.27 -27.42 -26.32
N PRO A 4 7.73 -26.25 -25.81
CA PRO A 4 9.14 -25.92 -25.74
C PRO A 4 9.94 -27.01 -24.98
N LYS A 5 11.20 -27.29 -25.42
CA LYS A 5 12.05 -28.33 -24.81
C LYS A 5 12.16 -28.24 -23.28
N ARG A 6 12.15 -27.01 -22.72
CA ARG A 6 12.16 -26.76 -21.28
C ARG A 6 10.92 -27.32 -20.57
N LEU A 7 9.73 -27.08 -21.14
CA LEU A 7 8.47 -27.59 -20.60
C LEU A 7 8.34 -29.11 -20.76
N GLN A 8 8.84 -29.69 -21.87
CA GLN A 8 8.90 -31.12 -22.04
C GLN A 8 9.74 -31.79 -20.94
N ARG A 9 10.91 -31.22 -20.60
CA ARG A 9 11.75 -31.70 -19.48
C ARG A 9 11.05 -31.56 -18.13
N MET A 10 10.36 -30.46 -17.90
CA MET A 10 9.58 -30.24 -16.66
C MET A 10 8.53 -31.35 -16.51
N VAL A 11 7.73 -31.60 -17.55
CA VAL A 11 6.69 -32.63 -17.55
C VAL A 11 7.30 -34.04 -17.30
N ALA A 12 8.39 -34.35 -17.99
CA ALA A 12 9.08 -35.64 -17.82
C ALA A 12 9.65 -35.87 -16.41
N GLN A 13 9.99 -34.81 -15.68
CA GLN A 13 10.51 -34.90 -14.31
C GLN A 13 9.41 -34.78 -13.24
N THR A 14 8.19 -34.40 -13.61
CA THR A 14 7.07 -34.29 -12.66
C THR A 14 6.64 -35.67 -12.18
N ARG A 15 6.66 -35.88 -10.86
CA ARG A 15 6.22 -37.10 -10.20
C ARG A 15 4.89 -36.97 -9.47
N SER A 16 4.58 -35.78 -8.98
CA SER A 16 3.35 -35.50 -8.25
C SER A 16 2.89 -34.06 -8.52
N MET A 17 1.62 -33.82 -8.33
CA MET A 17 1.01 -32.49 -8.46
C MET A 17 0.16 -32.20 -7.22
N THR A 18 0.36 -31.04 -6.62
CA THR A 18 -0.46 -30.56 -5.51
C THR A 18 -1.23 -29.31 -5.94
N ILE A 19 -2.52 -29.29 -5.65
CA ILE A 19 -3.40 -28.16 -5.96
C ILE A 19 -3.75 -27.46 -4.64
N VAL A 20 -3.55 -26.14 -4.61
CA VAL A 20 -3.97 -25.28 -3.49
C VAL A 20 -4.98 -24.29 -4.01
N THR A 21 -6.18 -24.30 -3.43
CA THR A 21 -7.26 -23.37 -3.77
C THR A 21 -7.19 -22.12 -2.89
N THR A 22 -7.48 -20.97 -3.47
CA THR A 22 -7.56 -19.67 -2.77
C THR A 22 -8.94 -19.04 -2.99
N ARG A 23 -9.32 -18.07 -2.16
CA ARG A 23 -10.62 -17.41 -2.28
C ARG A 23 -10.68 -16.41 -3.43
N THR A 24 -9.55 -15.83 -3.80
CA THR A 24 -9.44 -14.79 -4.83
C THR A 24 -8.24 -15.02 -5.72
N GLU A 25 -8.30 -14.50 -6.96
CA GLU A 25 -7.18 -14.48 -7.89
C GLU A 25 -5.95 -13.73 -7.31
N ALA A 26 -6.18 -12.65 -6.58
CA ALA A 26 -5.11 -11.91 -5.93
C ALA A 26 -4.36 -12.75 -4.89
N GLU A 27 -5.07 -13.55 -4.10
CA GLU A 27 -4.46 -14.49 -3.15
C GLU A 27 -3.67 -15.58 -3.89
N ALA A 28 -4.19 -16.10 -5.00
CA ALA A 28 -3.49 -17.09 -5.82
C ALA A 28 -2.15 -16.55 -6.35
N LEU A 29 -2.14 -15.35 -6.92
CA LEU A 29 -0.93 -14.69 -7.41
C LEU A 29 0.09 -14.43 -6.30
N LEU A 30 -0.36 -14.04 -5.11
CA LEU A 30 0.51 -13.82 -3.96
C LEU A 30 1.11 -15.14 -3.47
N LEU A 31 0.31 -16.19 -3.39
CA LEU A 31 0.75 -17.53 -2.99
C LEU A 31 1.77 -18.10 -3.99
N GLU A 32 1.48 -18.01 -5.31
CA GLU A 32 2.41 -18.42 -6.37
C GLU A 32 3.77 -17.75 -6.21
N ALA A 33 3.79 -16.43 -6.07
CA ALA A 33 5.04 -15.71 -5.92
C ALA A 33 5.80 -16.07 -4.64
N GLN A 34 5.10 -16.34 -3.53
CA GLN A 34 5.72 -16.81 -2.29
C GLN A 34 6.35 -18.20 -2.47
N LEU A 35 5.63 -19.12 -3.12
CA LEU A 35 6.12 -20.48 -3.40
C LEU A 35 7.34 -20.45 -4.33
N ILE A 36 7.31 -19.63 -5.40
CA ILE A 36 8.45 -19.46 -6.31
C ILE A 36 9.67 -18.90 -5.57
N LYS A 37 9.50 -17.93 -4.70
CA LYS A 37 10.61 -17.37 -3.89
C LYS A 37 11.15 -18.38 -2.88
N ARG A 38 10.28 -19.13 -2.25
CA ARG A 38 10.65 -20.15 -1.24
C ARG A 38 11.37 -21.33 -1.85
N PHE A 39 10.83 -21.88 -2.92
CA PHE A 39 11.33 -23.13 -3.53
C PHE A 39 12.29 -22.92 -4.70
N ARG A 40 12.33 -21.71 -5.28
CA ARG A 40 13.18 -21.35 -6.43
C ARG A 40 13.16 -22.40 -7.55
N PRO A 41 11.97 -22.81 -8.04
CA PRO A 41 11.83 -23.92 -8.96
C PRO A 41 12.60 -23.65 -10.26
N ALA A 42 13.32 -24.70 -10.76
CA ALA A 42 14.26 -24.57 -11.88
C ALA A 42 13.59 -24.12 -13.19
N TYR A 43 12.34 -24.48 -13.36
CA TYR A 43 11.58 -24.22 -14.60
C TYR A 43 10.77 -22.92 -14.60
N ASN A 44 10.66 -22.20 -13.47
CA ASN A 44 10.09 -20.86 -13.46
C ASN A 44 11.13 -19.81 -13.86
N VAL A 45 10.80 -18.97 -14.84
CA VAL A 45 11.64 -17.85 -15.30
C VAL A 45 11.13 -16.55 -14.70
N LEU A 46 9.81 -16.33 -14.73
CA LEU A 46 9.17 -15.16 -14.13
C LEU A 46 9.16 -15.27 -12.60
N LEU A 47 9.14 -14.14 -11.91
CA LEU A 47 9.08 -14.02 -10.45
C LEU A 47 10.30 -14.55 -9.69
N ARG A 48 11.37 -14.98 -10.38
CA ARG A 48 12.67 -15.36 -9.74
C ARG A 48 13.50 -14.15 -9.32
N ASP A 49 13.30 -13.00 -10.00
CA ASP A 49 13.96 -11.75 -9.65
C ASP A 49 13.53 -11.27 -8.27
N ASP A 50 14.36 -10.40 -7.66
CA ASP A 50 14.05 -9.69 -6.41
C ASP A 50 12.92 -8.66 -6.50
N LYS A 51 12.18 -8.63 -7.62
CA LYS A 51 10.99 -7.80 -7.77
C LYS A 51 9.91 -8.28 -6.82
N SER A 52 10.02 -7.82 -5.58
CA SER A 52 9.02 -8.05 -4.56
C SER A 52 7.70 -7.38 -4.95
N PHE A 53 6.57 -7.94 -4.51
CA PHE A 53 5.30 -7.23 -4.58
C PHE A 53 5.42 -5.87 -3.88
N PRO A 54 4.73 -4.85 -4.39
CA PRO A 54 4.74 -3.54 -3.78
C PRO A 54 3.97 -3.54 -2.45
N PHE A 55 4.40 -2.66 -1.56
CA PHE A 55 3.80 -2.37 -0.26
C PHE A 55 3.40 -0.91 -0.19
N ILE A 56 2.48 -0.59 0.70
CA ILE A 56 2.30 0.75 1.23
C ILE A 56 3.22 0.87 2.44
N LEU A 57 4.08 1.88 2.46
CA LEU A 57 4.93 2.21 3.58
C LEU A 57 4.44 3.51 4.20
N LEU A 58 4.13 3.46 5.48
CA LEU A 58 3.95 4.61 6.35
C LEU A 58 5.27 4.84 7.08
N ARG A 59 6.04 5.88 6.69
CA ARG A 59 7.31 6.22 7.33
C ARG A 59 7.06 6.95 8.65
N GLU A 60 7.81 6.57 9.69
CA GLU A 60 7.68 7.10 11.05
C GLU A 60 9.00 7.75 11.52
N ASP A 61 9.84 8.18 10.61
CA ASP A 61 11.14 8.82 10.87
C ASP A 61 11.08 10.36 10.82
N HIS A 62 9.86 10.92 10.86
CA HIS A 62 9.61 12.36 10.84
C HIS A 62 8.37 12.67 11.69
N ALA A 63 8.30 13.84 12.35
CA ALA A 63 7.17 14.30 13.15
C ALA A 63 5.83 14.22 12.39
N PHE A 64 5.87 14.49 11.09
CA PHE A 64 4.73 14.29 10.19
C PHE A 64 4.98 13.05 9.30
N PRO A 65 4.53 11.84 9.68
CA PRO A 65 4.67 10.62 8.91
C PRO A 65 4.17 10.74 7.48
N ARG A 66 4.85 10.12 6.52
CA ARG A 66 4.43 10.13 5.12
C ARG A 66 4.03 8.76 4.62
N ILE A 67 3.05 8.74 3.73
CA ILE A 67 2.61 7.53 3.07
C ILE A 67 3.20 7.45 1.66
N GLN A 68 3.76 6.29 1.31
CA GLN A 68 4.38 6.09 0.00
C GLN A 68 4.31 4.64 -0.45
N LYS A 69 4.48 4.42 -1.76
CA LYS A 69 4.70 3.10 -2.33
C LYS A 69 6.13 2.66 -2.03
N HIS A 70 6.29 1.40 -1.61
CA HIS A 70 7.58 0.77 -1.41
C HIS A 70 7.68 -0.54 -2.18
N ARG A 71 8.87 -0.85 -2.68
CA ARG A 71 9.21 -2.13 -3.29
C ARG A 71 10.65 -2.49 -2.93
N GLY A 72 10.92 -3.76 -2.68
CA GLY A 72 12.25 -4.25 -2.33
C GLY A 72 12.40 -4.51 -0.83
N ALA A 73 13.64 -4.45 -0.32
CA ALA A 73 13.98 -4.75 1.06
C ALA A 73 13.35 -3.73 2.04
N ARG A 74 12.79 -4.21 3.15
CA ARG A 74 12.13 -3.39 4.18
C ARG A 74 13.14 -2.78 5.14
N ARG A 75 14.02 -1.89 4.65
CA ARG A 75 15.08 -1.26 5.45
C ARG A 75 14.70 0.10 6.03
N ILE A 76 13.62 0.70 5.54
CA ILE A 76 13.17 2.03 5.97
C ILE A 76 12.33 1.86 7.24
N LYS A 77 12.59 2.70 8.26
CA LYS A 77 11.79 2.72 9.50
C LYS A 77 10.35 3.11 9.19
N GLY A 78 9.38 2.31 9.66
CA GLY A 78 7.96 2.53 9.47
C GLY A 78 7.18 1.24 9.33
N GLN A 79 5.89 1.37 9.07
CA GLN A 79 4.97 0.25 8.95
C GLN A 79 4.71 -0.08 7.47
N TYR A 80 4.75 -1.39 7.16
CA TYR A 80 4.59 -1.92 5.81
C TYR A 80 3.28 -2.68 5.71
N TYR A 81 2.40 -2.24 4.84
CA TYR A 81 1.10 -2.85 4.58
C TYR A 81 1.07 -3.50 3.19
N GLY A 82 0.56 -4.70 3.12
CA GLY A 82 0.54 -5.53 1.92
C GLY A 82 1.15 -6.92 2.17
N PRO A 83 1.56 -7.68 1.18
CA PRO A 83 1.85 -7.28 -0.21
C PRO A 83 0.60 -7.02 -1.05
N PHE A 84 0.73 -6.18 -2.08
CA PHE A 84 -0.30 -5.92 -3.07
C PHE A 84 0.01 -6.67 -4.37
N ALA A 85 -0.99 -7.26 -5.01
CA ALA A 85 -0.81 -8.03 -6.24
C ALA A 85 -0.27 -7.19 -7.41
N SER A 86 -0.56 -5.89 -7.46
CA SER A 86 -0.08 -5.03 -8.53
C SER A 86 0.31 -3.62 -8.07
N ALA A 87 1.15 -2.97 -8.87
CA ALA A 87 1.53 -1.57 -8.66
C ALA A 87 0.33 -0.61 -8.79
N GLY A 88 -0.62 -0.93 -9.68
CA GLY A 88 -1.83 -0.16 -9.87
C GLY A 88 -2.75 -0.23 -8.64
N SER A 89 -2.87 -1.39 -8.00
CA SER A 89 -3.63 -1.55 -6.76
C SER A 89 -3.09 -0.67 -5.64
N VAL A 90 -1.75 -0.65 -5.43
CA VAL A 90 -1.11 0.24 -4.46
C VAL A 90 -1.42 1.70 -4.75
N THR A 91 -1.30 2.13 -6.02
CA THR A 91 -1.55 3.52 -6.38
C THR A 91 -3.00 3.93 -6.14
N ARG A 92 -3.97 3.06 -6.47
CA ARG A 92 -5.38 3.31 -6.16
C ARG A 92 -5.63 3.42 -4.67
N THR A 93 -5.08 2.50 -3.88
CA THR A 93 -5.21 2.53 -2.42
C THR A 93 -4.55 3.76 -1.81
N LEU A 94 -3.34 4.15 -2.24
CA LEU A 94 -2.68 5.39 -1.79
C LEU A 94 -3.53 6.63 -2.09
N ASN A 95 -4.11 6.72 -3.29
CA ASN A 95 -4.99 7.82 -3.66
C ASN A 95 -6.26 7.88 -2.79
N ALA A 96 -6.83 6.73 -2.45
CA ALA A 96 -7.97 6.65 -1.53
C ALA A 96 -7.58 7.09 -0.11
N LEU A 97 -6.47 6.58 0.42
CA LEU A 97 -5.96 6.96 1.74
C LEU A 97 -5.66 8.44 1.86
N GLN A 98 -5.08 9.06 0.82
CA GLN A 98 -4.85 10.49 0.80
C GLN A 98 -6.14 11.31 0.81
N LYS A 99 -7.18 10.84 0.14
CA LYS A 99 -8.50 11.51 0.18
C LYS A 99 -9.18 11.38 1.55
N LEU A 100 -9.02 10.25 2.22
CA LEU A 100 -9.68 9.96 3.49
C LEU A 100 -8.94 10.57 4.68
N PHE A 101 -7.62 10.43 4.72
CA PHE A 101 -6.80 10.78 5.89
C PHE A 101 -5.88 11.98 5.65
N LEU A 102 -5.90 12.59 4.48
CA LEU A 102 -5.15 13.81 4.14
C LEU A 102 -3.64 13.73 4.44
N LEU A 103 -3.06 12.53 4.38
CA LEU A 103 -1.65 12.30 4.71
C LEU A 103 -0.72 12.78 3.59
N ARG A 104 0.41 13.36 3.98
CA ARG A 104 1.43 13.79 3.02
C ARG A 104 2.10 12.60 2.32
N SER A 105 2.48 12.79 1.06
CA SER A 105 3.29 11.84 0.27
C SER A 105 4.60 12.45 -0.25
N CYS A 106 4.83 13.74 -0.01
CA CYS A 106 6.02 14.45 -0.45
C CYS A 106 7.30 13.98 0.29
N SER A 107 8.46 14.19 -0.32
CA SER A 107 9.76 13.96 0.33
C SER A 107 10.01 14.97 1.46
N ASP A 108 10.91 14.64 2.38
CA ASP A 108 11.20 15.50 3.52
C ASP A 108 11.87 16.81 3.04
N SER A 109 12.79 16.74 2.07
CA SER A 109 13.37 17.94 1.45
C SER A 109 12.34 18.85 0.79
N PHE A 110 11.30 18.29 0.18
CA PHE A 110 10.22 19.07 -0.38
C PHE A 110 9.32 19.67 0.70
N PHE A 111 9.14 18.98 1.81
CA PHE A 111 8.38 19.42 2.97
C PHE A 111 9.03 20.62 3.63
N GLU A 112 10.34 20.56 3.90
CA GLU A 112 11.12 21.58 4.60
C GLU A 112 11.24 22.89 3.82
N ASN A 113 11.27 22.82 2.49
CA ASN A 113 11.45 23.98 1.63
C ASN A 113 10.14 24.64 1.17
N ARG A 114 9.00 24.31 1.79
CA ARG A 114 7.71 24.87 1.41
C ARG A 114 7.36 26.15 2.19
N THR A 115 6.96 27.17 1.44
CA THR A 115 6.47 28.46 1.99
C THR A 115 4.97 28.64 1.76
N ARG A 116 4.35 27.83 0.89
CA ARG A 116 2.91 27.87 0.59
C ARG A 116 2.33 26.48 0.39
N PRO A 117 1.02 26.25 0.63
CA PRO A 117 0.36 25.00 0.38
C PRO A 117 0.52 24.54 -1.07
N CYS A 118 0.74 23.24 -1.28
CA CYS A 118 0.86 22.66 -2.62
C CYS A 118 -0.51 22.26 -3.21
N LEU A 119 -0.51 21.83 -4.47
CA LEU A 119 -1.72 21.39 -5.16
C LEU A 119 -2.48 20.29 -4.39
N LEU A 120 -1.77 19.36 -3.71
CA LEU A 120 -2.42 18.28 -2.94
C LEU A 120 -3.32 18.84 -1.82
N PHE A 121 -2.95 19.95 -1.21
CA PHE A 121 -3.81 20.64 -0.23
C PHE A 121 -5.05 21.22 -0.92
N GLN A 122 -4.88 21.90 -2.04
CA GLN A 122 -5.98 22.52 -2.77
C GLN A 122 -7.03 21.50 -3.23
N ILE A 123 -6.58 20.31 -3.68
CA ILE A 123 -7.47 19.22 -4.10
C ILE A 123 -7.88 18.30 -2.95
N LYS A 124 -7.71 18.73 -1.69
CA LYS A 124 -8.10 18.01 -0.46
C LYS A 124 -7.52 16.58 -0.40
N ARG A 125 -6.21 16.45 -0.64
CA ARG A 125 -5.46 15.18 -0.52
C ARG A 125 -4.30 15.26 0.47
N CYS A 126 -4.09 16.41 1.12
CA CYS A 126 -3.08 16.62 2.13
C CYS A 126 -3.54 17.73 3.06
N SER A 127 -3.27 17.61 4.36
CA SER A 127 -3.58 18.62 5.38
C SER A 127 -2.61 19.82 5.42
N ALA A 128 -1.55 19.81 4.55
CA ALA A 128 -0.50 20.81 4.46
C ALA A 128 0.26 21.09 5.78
N PRO A 129 0.79 20.05 6.45
CA PRO A 129 1.58 20.25 7.67
C PRO A 129 2.87 21.03 7.42
N CYS A 130 3.40 21.01 6.18
CA CYS A 130 4.62 21.74 5.79
C CYS A 130 4.52 23.28 5.92
N VAL A 131 3.32 23.83 6.06
CA VAL A 131 3.07 25.28 6.22
C VAL A 131 2.18 25.56 7.45
N GLY A 132 2.16 24.65 8.41
CA GLY A 132 1.48 24.84 9.70
C GLY A 132 -0.05 24.90 9.63
N ARG A 133 -0.67 24.25 8.62
CA ARG A 133 -2.14 24.21 8.51
C ARG A 133 -2.80 23.16 9.42
N ILE A 134 -2.01 22.32 10.05
CA ILE A 134 -2.41 21.30 11.01
C ILE A 134 -1.29 21.15 12.03
N THR A 135 -1.63 20.92 13.29
CA THR A 135 -0.67 20.64 14.35
C THR A 135 -0.13 19.21 14.26
N GLU A 136 0.96 18.90 15.00
CA GLU A 136 1.53 17.56 15.04
C GLU A 136 0.56 16.55 15.66
N ASP A 137 -0.13 16.94 16.75
CA ASP A 137 -1.10 16.09 17.42
C ASP A 137 -2.30 15.75 16.54
N GLU A 138 -2.92 16.76 15.91
CA GLU A 138 -4.02 16.55 14.96
C GLU A 138 -3.60 15.67 13.76
N TYR A 139 -2.37 15.85 13.27
CA TYR A 139 -1.84 15.01 12.19
C TYR A 139 -1.59 13.58 12.68
N GLY A 140 -1.15 13.42 13.92
CA GLY A 140 -0.98 12.13 14.59
C GLY A 140 -2.28 11.32 14.62
N GLU A 141 -3.41 11.97 14.94
CA GLU A 141 -4.73 11.33 14.89
C GLU A 141 -5.09 10.80 13.49
N LEU A 142 -4.80 11.59 12.43
CA LEU A 142 -5.03 11.14 11.04
C LEU A 142 -4.16 9.94 10.67
N VAL A 143 -2.93 9.90 11.18
CA VAL A 143 -2.00 8.79 10.99
C VAL A 143 -2.52 7.53 11.69
N ASP A 144 -3.00 7.64 12.92
CA ASP A 144 -3.50 6.51 13.69
C ASP A 144 -4.81 5.96 13.11
N ASP A 145 -5.69 6.81 12.61
CA ASP A 145 -6.88 6.40 11.85
C ASP A 145 -6.48 5.61 10.58
N ALA A 146 -5.48 6.09 9.86
CA ALA A 146 -4.98 5.41 8.66
C ALA A 146 -4.34 4.04 9.01
N LYS A 147 -3.59 3.95 10.11
CA LYS A 147 -3.04 2.68 10.63
C LYS A 147 -4.13 1.71 11.00
N ALA A 148 -5.15 2.16 11.73
CA ALA A 148 -6.29 1.33 12.12
C ALA A 148 -7.04 0.79 10.89
N PHE A 149 -7.27 1.63 9.90
CA PHE A 149 -7.89 1.23 8.64
C PHE A 149 -7.06 0.19 7.89
N LEU A 150 -5.75 0.41 7.74
CA LEU A 150 -4.84 -0.50 7.04
C LEU A 150 -4.62 -1.82 7.79
N ALA A 151 -4.80 -1.82 9.11
CA ALA A 151 -4.77 -3.03 9.95
C ALA A 151 -6.10 -3.82 9.93
N GLY A 152 -7.11 -3.37 9.15
CA GLY A 152 -8.43 -4.01 9.08
C GLY A 152 -9.37 -3.70 10.26
N LYS A 153 -8.99 -2.81 11.16
CA LYS A 153 -9.82 -2.33 12.29
C LYS A 153 -10.72 -1.18 11.83
N SER A 154 -11.51 -1.42 10.79
CA SER A 154 -12.24 -0.36 10.08
C SER A 154 -13.53 0.13 10.76
N THR A 155 -14.08 -0.59 11.74
CA THR A 155 -15.38 -0.28 12.34
C THR A 155 -15.41 1.12 12.99
N ASN A 156 -14.37 1.48 13.72
CA ASN A 156 -14.25 2.81 14.35
C ASN A 156 -14.08 3.93 13.32
N VAL A 157 -13.28 3.66 12.27
CA VAL A 157 -13.04 4.61 11.17
C VAL A 157 -14.33 4.84 10.37
N GLN A 158 -15.09 3.77 10.10
CA GLN A 158 -16.39 3.87 9.43
C GLN A 158 -17.39 4.70 10.24
N SER A 159 -17.48 4.47 11.55
CA SER A 159 -18.35 5.25 12.46
C SER A 159 -17.96 6.73 12.50
N ARG A 160 -16.67 7.03 12.53
CA ARG A 160 -16.17 8.42 12.51
C ARG A 160 -16.45 9.11 11.17
N LEU A 161 -16.22 8.43 10.06
CA LEU A 161 -16.54 8.96 8.73
C LEU A 161 -18.05 9.19 8.56
N ALA A 162 -18.89 8.26 9.02
CA ALA A 162 -20.34 8.42 8.99
C ALA A 162 -20.81 9.66 9.79
N LYS A 163 -20.23 9.89 10.99
CA LYS A 163 -20.50 11.09 11.78
C LYS A 163 -20.07 12.38 11.07
N LEU A 164 -18.87 12.39 10.46
CA LEU A 164 -18.40 13.55 9.72
C LEU A 164 -19.26 13.85 8.48
N MET A 165 -19.73 12.81 7.80
CA MET A 165 -20.66 12.95 6.66
C MET A 165 -22.02 13.53 7.12
N ALA A 166 -22.58 13.04 8.23
CA ALA A 166 -23.82 13.57 8.80
C ALA A 166 -23.67 15.05 9.19
N GLN A 167 -22.59 15.42 9.88
CA GLN A 167 -22.30 16.82 10.24
C GLN A 167 -22.10 17.74 9.02
N ALA A 168 -21.50 17.21 7.95
CA ALA A 168 -21.32 17.96 6.71
C ALA A 168 -22.64 18.17 5.96
N ALA A 169 -23.55 17.20 6.02
CA ALA A 169 -24.89 17.32 5.45
C ALA A 169 -25.74 18.35 6.20
N GLU A 170 -25.68 18.37 7.53
CA GLU A 170 -26.39 19.37 8.39
C GLU A 170 -25.89 20.82 8.19
N ARG A 171 -24.67 21.01 7.66
CA ARG A 171 -24.13 22.36 7.37
C ARG A 171 -24.47 22.90 5.99
N GLN A 172 -25.15 22.10 5.16
CA GLN A 172 -25.55 22.48 3.80
C GLN A 172 -27.03 22.90 3.71
N ASP A 173 -27.78 22.78 4.80
CA ASP A 173 -29.12 23.34 5.00
C ASP A 173 -29.03 24.71 5.73
#